data_fd3227a8cbd8a13ec818a09d019b672e
#
_entry.id   fd3227a8cbd8a13ec818a09d019b672e
#
_cell.length_a   1.000
_cell.length_b   1.000
_cell.length_c   1.000
_cell.angle_alpha   90.00
_cell.angle_beta   90.00
_cell.angle_gamma   90.00
#
_symmetry.space_group_name_H-M   'P 1'
#
loop_
_entity.id
_entity.type
_entity.pdbx_description
1 polymer ?
#
loop_
_entity_poly.entity_id
_entity_poly.type
_entity_poly.pdbx_seq_one_letter_code
_entity_poly.pdbx_strand_id
1 'polypeptide(L)'
;MASVAENRPVVPAADRKILLVGASRGLGLGLAKSFAAHGWTVVATERRASGGEGLAAAAAAANGHIRTELVDINDPQAVQTLRTQLSGERFDVIFIVAGVSDKDPTRPVHEVALHEAIHVFVLNAYSPICFAEAFFDLLKPQGTLAIMTSRMGSLTLVSTAADGSWEVYRASKAALNMLTRCFHQRHQHEGRTILLMHPGWVKTDMGGNDAPVDLATSVEGLYTTLISWHGSGKQAFLDYQGNELPW
;
A
#
# COMPACT_ATOMS: atom_id res chain seq x y z
N MET A 1 -9.36 -30.16 -2.56
CA MET A 1 -8.50 -29.50 -1.58
C MET A 1 -9.38 -28.74 -0.63
N ALA A 2 -9.42 -29.14 0.64
CA ALA A 2 -10.38 -28.67 1.60
C ALA A 2 -10.10 -27.23 2.03
N SER A 3 -11.17 -26.43 2.09
CA SER A 3 -11.20 -25.05 2.60
C SER A 3 -10.74 -25.02 4.06
N VAL A 4 -9.59 -24.40 4.33
CA VAL A 4 -9.17 -24.06 5.69
C VAL A 4 -9.83 -22.74 6.08
N ALA A 5 -11.15 -22.78 6.25
CA ALA A 5 -11.91 -21.74 6.93
C ALA A 5 -12.13 -22.19 8.38
N GLU A 6 -11.04 -22.35 9.16
CA GLU A 6 -11.16 -22.67 10.58
C GLU A 6 -11.19 -21.40 11.41
N ASN A 7 -12.36 -21.16 12.03
CA ASN A 7 -12.66 -20.50 13.30
C ASN A 7 -11.62 -19.43 13.77
N ARG A 8 -11.47 -18.34 13.02
CA ARG A 8 -10.72 -17.17 13.48
C ARG A 8 -11.64 -16.32 14.35
N PRO A 9 -11.21 -15.86 15.54
CA PRO A 9 -12.01 -14.93 16.32
C PRO A 9 -12.23 -13.67 15.47
N VAL A 10 -13.49 -13.41 15.12
CA VAL A 10 -13.87 -12.17 14.42
C VAL A 10 -13.74 -11.05 15.44
N VAL A 11 -12.64 -10.29 15.38
CA VAL A 11 -12.49 -9.05 16.16
C VAL A 11 -13.65 -8.13 15.75
N PRO A 12 -14.44 -7.57 16.69
CA PRO A 12 -15.48 -6.62 16.37
C PRO A 12 -14.92 -5.46 15.52
N ALA A 13 -15.66 -5.01 14.53
CA ALA A 13 -15.17 -3.97 13.59
C ALA A 13 -14.77 -2.68 14.32
N ALA A 14 -15.44 -2.35 15.43
CA ALA A 14 -15.17 -1.16 16.25
C ALA A 14 -13.77 -1.14 16.90
N ASP A 15 -13.10 -2.29 17.05
CA ASP A 15 -11.78 -2.41 17.69
C ASP A 15 -10.64 -2.55 16.66
N ARG A 16 -10.97 -2.54 15.36
CA ARG A 16 -9.96 -2.69 14.31
C ARG A 16 -9.35 -1.35 13.92
N LYS A 17 -8.04 -1.34 13.78
CA LYS A 17 -7.28 -0.13 13.48
C LYS A 17 -6.31 -0.32 12.33
N ILE A 18 -6.29 0.62 11.39
CA ILE A 18 -5.37 0.65 10.27
C ILE A 18 -4.52 1.93 10.27
N LEU A 19 -3.22 1.78 9.99
CA LEU A 19 -2.35 2.87 9.56
C LEU A 19 -2.24 2.82 8.03
N LEU A 20 -2.78 3.85 7.36
CA LEU A 20 -2.81 3.96 5.91
C LEU A 20 -1.87 5.06 5.44
N VAL A 21 -0.80 4.69 4.76
CA VAL A 21 0.29 5.60 4.37
C VAL A 21 0.14 6.05 2.92
N GLY A 22 -0.09 7.36 2.72
CA GLY A 22 -0.29 7.95 1.39
C GLY A 22 -1.75 8.02 0.98
N ALA A 23 -2.60 8.64 1.82
CA ALA A 23 -4.06 8.69 1.66
C ALA A 23 -4.59 10.02 1.11
N SER A 24 -3.74 10.92 0.61
CA SER A 24 -4.17 12.26 0.16
C SER A 24 -5.14 12.26 -1.00
N ARG A 25 -5.06 11.27 -1.91
CA ARG A 25 -5.87 11.16 -3.13
C ARG A 25 -5.94 9.73 -3.67
N GLY A 26 -6.68 9.53 -4.76
CA GLY A 26 -6.72 8.29 -5.51
C GLY A 26 -7.05 7.06 -4.66
N LEU A 27 -6.29 5.98 -4.85
CA LEU A 27 -6.48 4.72 -4.15
C LEU A 27 -6.36 4.86 -2.62
N GLY A 28 -5.38 5.62 -2.14
CA GLY A 28 -5.19 5.81 -0.70
C GLY A 28 -6.39 6.51 -0.04
N LEU A 29 -6.92 7.56 -0.67
CA LEU A 29 -8.12 8.25 -0.18
C LEU A 29 -9.36 7.35 -0.26
N GLY A 30 -9.50 6.59 -1.35
CA GLY A 30 -10.57 5.61 -1.50
C GLY A 30 -10.55 4.55 -0.41
N LEU A 31 -9.36 3.98 -0.13
CA LEU A 31 -9.17 3.01 0.94
C LEU A 31 -9.48 3.61 2.33
N ALA A 32 -9.04 4.85 2.62
CA ALA A 32 -9.37 5.50 3.89
C ALA A 32 -10.89 5.58 4.11
N LYS A 33 -11.63 5.99 3.08
CA LYS A 33 -13.11 6.05 3.11
C LYS A 33 -13.73 4.66 3.25
N SER A 34 -13.24 3.66 2.51
CA SER A 34 -13.77 2.29 2.56
C SER A 34 -13.55 1.66 3.94
N PHE A 35 -12.34 1.73 4.50
CA PHE A 35 -12.08 1.21 5.84
C PHE A 35 -12.96 1.89 6.91
N ALA A 36 -13.12 3.21 6.86
CA ALA A 36 -13.98 3.95 7.78
C ALA A 36 -15.46 3.54 7.64
N ALA A 37 -15.95 3.38 6.41
CA ALA A 37 -17.32 2.90 6.14
C ALA A 37 -17.57 1.47 6.67
N HIS A 38 -16.53 0.64 6.73
CA HIS A 38 -16.56 -0.68 7.35
C HIS A 38 -16.30 -0.66 8.87
N GLY A 39 -16.36 0.51 9.52
CA GLY A 39 -16.27 0.67 10.97
C GLY A 39 -14.85 0.59 11.55
N TRP A 40 -13.79 0.69 10.72
CA TRP A 40 -12.43 0.73 11.21
C TRP A 40 -12.03 2.11 11.72
N THR A 41 -11.17 2.15 12.72
CA THR A 41 -10.42 3.36 13.06
C THR A 41 -9.24 3.50 12.09
N VAL A 42 -9.21 4.58 11.34
CA VAL A 42 -8.22 4.83 10.29
C VAL A 42 -7.28 5.95 10.74
N VAL A 43 -5.98 5.66 10.85
CA VAL A 43 -4.93 6.67 10.91
C VAL A 43 -4.39 6.81 9.49
N ALA A 44 -4.76 7.89 8.81
CA ALA A 44 -4.43 8.11 7.41
C ALA A 44 -3.37 9.20 7.29
N THR A 45 -2.35 8.96 6.45
CA THR A 45 -1.28 9.95 6.30
C THR A 45 -1.31 10.63 4.94
N GLU A 46 -0.89 11.88 4.93
CA GLU A 46 -0.60 12.66 3.74
C GLU A 46 0.73 13.41 3.89
N ARG A 47 1.38 13.75 2.77
CA ARG A 47 2.66 14.45 2.80
C ARG A 47 2.51 15.94 3.17
N ARG A 48 1.40 16.54 2.79
CA ARG A 48 1.05 17.95 3.05
C ARG A 48 -0.44 18.02 3.34
N ALA A 49 -0.82 18.86 4.29
CA ALA A 49 -2.23 19.05 4.63
C ALA A 49 -3.06 19.48 3.42
N SER A 50 -4.16 18.80 3.18
CA SER A 50 -5.04 18.99 2.01
C SER A 50 -5.99 20.20 2.12
N GLY A 51 -5.87 20.99 3.19
CA GLY A 51 -6.53 22.30 3.28
C GLY A 51 -8.06 22.30 3.25
N GLY A 52 -8.71 21.23 3.72
CA GLY A 52 -10.18 21.12 3.75
C GLY A 52 -10.78 20.32 2.58
N GLU A 53 -9.95 19.85 1.66
CA GLU A 53 -10.32 18.96 0.56
C GLU A 53 -9.71 17.56 0.76
N GLY A 54 -9.96 16.64 -0.13
CA GLY A 54 -9.32 15.32 -0.13
C GLY A 54 -9.46 14.57 1.19
N LEU A 55 -8.32 14.30 1.85
CA LEU A 55 -8.30 13.53 3.10
C LEU A 55 -8.92 14.30 4.27
N ALA A 56 -8.72 15.62 4.36
CA ALA A 56 -9.31 16.42 5.43
C ALA A 56 -10.84 16.43 5.35
N ALA A 57 -11.42 16.57 4.14
CA ALA A 57 -12.87 16.48 3.95
C ALA A 57 -13.41 15.08 4.29
N ALA A 58 -12.67 14.02 3.92
CA ALA A 58 -13.04 12.65 4.27
C ALA A 58 -13.02 12.43 5.79
N ALA A 59 -12.03 12.95 6.49
CA ALA A 59 -11.93 12.86 7.94
C ALA A 59 -13.10 13.59 8.65
N ALA A 60 -13.45 14.80 8.19
CA ALA A 60 -14.59 15.53 8.69
C ALA A 60 -15.92 14.79 8.52
N ALA A 61 -16.09 14.08 7.40
CA ALA A 61 -17.30 13.31 7.09
C ALA A 61 -17.36 11.93 7.78
N ALA A 62 -16.24 11.44 8.32
CA ALA A 62 -16.12 10.09 8.85
C ALA A 62 -16.52 9.90 10.32
N ASN A 63 -17.18 10.89 10.92
CA ASN A 63 -17.66 10.81 12.33
C ASN A 63 -16.60 10.30 13.33
N GLY A 64 -15.34 10.76 13.18
CA GLY A 64 -14.24 10.38 14.05
C GLY A 64 -13.53 9.07 13.67
N HIS A 65 -13.98 8.36 12.64
CA HIS A 65 -13.32 7.14 12.17
C HIS A 65 -11.98 7.39 11.45
N ILE A 66 -11.75 8.58 10.91
CA ILE A 66 -10.50 8.92 10.23
C ILE A 66 -9.78 10.03 11.02
N ARG A 67 -8.52 9.76 11.42
CA ARG A 67 -7.56 10.74 11.93
C ARG A 67 -6.47 10.94 10.88
N THR A 68 -6.08 12.18 10.66
CA THR A 68 -5.05 12.53 9.68
C THR A 68 -3.72 12.83 10.39
N GLU A 69 -2.62 12.34 9.77
CA GLU A 69 -1.25 12.62 10.21
C GLU A 69 -0.40 13.06 9.02
N LEU A 70 0.69 13.78 9.27
CA LEU A 70 1.60 14.24 8.24
C LEU A 70 2.88 13.41 8.24
N VAL A 71 3.26 12.89 7.07
CA VAL A 71 4.56 12.25 6.86
C VAL A 71 4.98 12.28 5.40
N ASP A 72 6.21 12.68 5.14
CA ASP A 72 6.92 12.31 3.91
C ASP A 72 7.76 11.07 4.23
N ILE A 73 7.46 9.95 3.58
CA ILE A 73 8.18 8.69 3.81
C ILE A 73 9.64 8.73 3.32
N ASN A 74 10.00 9.75 2.54
CA ASN A 74 11.38 10.00 2.11
C ASN A 74 12.19 10.84 3.11
N ASP A 75 11.53 11.38 4.13
CA ASP A 75 12.18 12.15 5.20
C ASP A 75 12.28 11.30 6.48
N PRO A 76 13.47 10.79 6.82
CA PRO A 76 13.66 9.96 8.01
C PRO A 76 13.26 10.66 9.31
N GLN A 77 13.40 12.00 9.38
CA GLN A 77 13.02 12.76 10.56
C GLN A 77 11.49 12.83 10.71
N ALA A 78 10.76 13.04 9.60
CA ALA A 78 9.30 13.00 9.60
C ALA A 78 8.77 11.60 9.97
N VAL A 79 9.42 10.55 9.47
CA VAL A 79 9.10 9.15 9.82
C VAL A 79 9.31 8.91 11.32
N GLN A 80 10.44 9.34 11.88
CA GLN A 80 10.72 9.19 13.31
C GLN A 80 9.76 9.99 14.18
N THR A 81 9.36 11.17 13.74
CA THR A 81 8.37 12.02 14.46
C THR A 81 7.03 11.30 14.52
N LEU A 82 6.51 10.82 13.38
CA LEU A 82 5.27 10.05 13.33
C LEU A 82 5.37 8.78 14.18
N ARG A 83 6.50 8.07 14.11
CA ARG A 83 6.74 6.85 14.92
C ARG A 83 6.62 7.13 16.42
N THR A 84 7.15 8.27 16.87
CA THR A 84 7.07 8.71 18.27
C THR A 84 5.63 9.03 18.66
N GLN A 85 4.90 9.76 17.81
CA GLN A 85 3.49 10.10 18.03
C GLN A 85 2.60 8.86 18.16
N LEU A 86 2.89 7.82 17.39
CA LEU A 86 2.12 6.58 17.36
C LEU A 86 2.66 5.48 18.30
N SER A 87 3.65 5.75 19.14
CA SER A 87 4.35 4.73 19.95
C SER A 87 3.45 3.91 20.88
N GLY A 88 2.36 4.51 21.38
CA GLY A 88 1.35 3.84 22.23
C GLY A 88 0.27 3.09 21.47
N GLU A 89 0.29 3.11 20.15
CA GLU A 89 -0.76 2.52 19.33
C GLU A 89 -0.40 1.12 18.82
N ARG A 90 -1.43 0.34 18.51
CA ARG A 90 -1.29 -0.98 17.86
C ARG A 90 -2.30 -1.09 16.74
N PHE A 91 -1.82 -1.60 15.60
CA PHE A 91 -2.59 -1.69 14.37
C PHE A 91 -2.86 -3.15 13.98
N ASP A 92 -4.06 -3.42 13.49
CA ASP A 92 -4.38 -4.68 12.84
C ASP A 92 -3.75 -4.73 11.44
N VAL A 93 -3.72 -3.56 10.78
CA VAL A 93 -3.16 -3.40 9.43
C VAL A 93 -2.28 -2.16 9.36
N ILE A 94 -1.13 -2.28 8.71
CA ILE A 94 -0.37 -1.15 8.17
C ILE A 94 -0.38 -1.31 6.65
N PHE A 95 -0.92 -0.32 5.93
CA PHE A 95 -0.98 -0.36 4.48
C PHE A 95 -0.24 0.83 3.86
N ILE A 96 0.87 0.56 3.19
CA ILE A 96 1.68 1.56 2.50
C ILE A 96 1.23 1.64 1.05
N VAL A 97 0.59 2.75 0.68
CA VAL A 97 0.00 2.99 -0.65
C VAL A 97 0.84 3.98 -1.46
N ALA A 98 1.65 4.80 -0.78
CA ALA A 98 2.46 5.84 -1.41
C ALA A 98 3.31 5.29 -2.57
N GLY A 99 3.30 5.99 -3.70
CA GLY A 99 4.07 5.63 -4.88
C GLY A 99 3.90 6.65 -5.98
N VAL A 100 4.82 6.65 -6.94
CA VAL A 100 4.86 7.54 -8.11
C VAL A 100 5.21 6.77 -9.37
N SER A 101 4.91 7.36 -10.54
CA SER A 101 5.48 6.97 -11.82
C SER A 101 6.43 8.05 -12.34
N ASP A 102 7.15 7.75 -13.40
CA ASP A 102 7.91 8.72 -14.18
C ASP A 102 6.99 9.78 -14.75
N LYS A 103 7.52 10.94 -15.08
CA LYS A 103 6.78 12.00 -15.75
C LYS A 103 6.30 11.58 -17.14
N ASP A 104 7.15 10.85 -17.86
CA ASP A 104 6.86 10.24 -19.15
C ASP A 104 7.32 8.78 -19.13
N PRO A 105 6.43 7.85 -18.74
CA PRO A 105 6.80 6.45 -18.55
C PRO A 105 7.01 5.70 -19.88
N THR A 106 6.78 6.34 -21.01
CA THR A 106 7.00 5.74 -22.33
C THR A 106 8.46 5.79 -22.78
N ARG A 107 9.28 6.65 -22.14
CA ARG A 107 10.72 6.76 -22.44
C ARG A 107 11.48 5.50 -22.01
N PRO A 108 12.41 5.01 -22.85
CA PRO A 108 13.33 3.95 -22.44
C PRO A 108 14.29 4.46 -21.36
N VAL A 109 14.81 3.57 -20.52
CA VAL A 109 15.57 3.91 -19.30
C VAL A 109 16.79 4.81 -19.58
N HIS A 110 17.45 4.64 -20.73
CA HIS A 110 18.63 5.43 -21.09
C HIS A 110 18.32 6.91 -21.42
N GLU A 111 17.05 7.25 -21.62
CA GLU A 111 16.56 8.62 -21.83
C GLU A 111 16.01 9.27 -20.56
N VAL A 112 15.85 8.48 -19.48
CA VAL A 112 15.38 8.99 -18.20
C VAL A 112 16.55 9.62 -17.43
N ALA A 113 16.38 10.86 -16.96
CA ALA A 113 17.40 11.52 -16.18
C ALA A 113 17.69 10.77 -14.86
N LEU A 114 18.94 10.62 -14.49
CA LEU A 114 19.36 9.85 -13.30
C LEU A 114 18.61 10.27 -12.03
N HIS A 115 18.44 11.58 -11.80
CA HIS A 115 17.76 12.08 -10.61
C HIS A 115 16.26 11.70 -10.59
N GLU A 116 15.62 11.60 -11.76
CA GLU A 116 14.24 11.16 -11.91
C GLU A 116 14.12 9.66 -11.60
N ALA A 117 15.01 8.85 -12.15
CA ALA A 117 15.08 7.42 -11.85
C ALA A 117 15.32 7.17 -10.34
N ILE A 118 16.29 7.86 -9.74
CA ILE A 118 16.56 7.79 -8.30
C ILE A 118 15.31 8.14 -7.49
N HIS A 119 14.59 9.21 -7.85
CA HIS A 119 13.36 9.61 -7.15
C HIS A 119 12.31 8.50 -7.16
N VAL A 120 12.08 7.87 -8.33
CA VAL A 120 11.12 6.78 -8.47
C VAL A 120 11.55 5.55 -7.65
N PHE A 121 12.82 5.15 -7.71
CA PHE A 121 13.32 4.01 -6.93
C PHE A 121 13.26 4.25 -5.43
N VAL A 122 13.64 5.43 -4.96
CA VAL A 122 13.61 5.76 -3.53
C VAL A 122 12.17 5.71 -3.02
N LEU A 123 11.24 6.39 -3.69
CA LEU A 123 9.87 6.51 -3.21
C LEU A 123 9.07 5.22 -3.38
N ASN A 124 9.33 4.43 -4.44
CA ASN A 124 8.56 3.22 -4.72
C ASN A 124 9.11 1.96 -4.05
N ALA A 125 10.41 1.91 -3.71
CA ALA A 125 11.04 0.70 -3.20
C ALA A 125 11.72 0.89 -1.84
N TYR A 126 12.67 1.83 -1.74
CA TYR A 126 13.48 2.01 -0.53
C TYR A 126 12.66 2.54 0.65
N SER A 127 11.99 3.69 0.47
CA SER A 127 11.27 4.36 1.55
C SER A 127 10.10 3.55 2.11
N PRO A 128 9.30 2.81 1.31
CA PRO A 128 8.28 1.91 1.84
C PRO A 128 8.83 0.84 2.77
N ILE A 129 9.99 0.27 2.47
CA ILE A 129 10.62 -0.76 3.31
C ILE A 129 11.22 -0.14 4.57
N CYS A 130 11.87 1.03 4.48
CA CYS A 130 12.35 1.76 5.66
C CYS A 130 11.19 2.14 6.59
N PHE A 131 10.07 2.57 6.03
CA PHE A 131 8.86 2.85 6.80
C PHE A 131 8.30 1.57 7.45
N ALA A 132 8.20 0.50 6.69
CA ALA A 132 7.76 -0.80 7.22
C ALA A 132 8.65 -1.25 8.39
N GLU A 133 9.98 -1.17 8.28
CA GLU A 133 10.92 -1.50 9.34
C GLU A 133 10.68 -0.68 10.62
N ALA A 134 10.45 0.63 10.46
CA ALA A 134 10.24 1.54 11.59
C ALA A 134 8.90 1.33 12.32
N PHE A 135 7.89 0.75 11.65
CA PHE A 135 6.53 0.63 12.20
C PHE A 135 6.06 -0.82 12.41
N PHE A 136 6.86 -1.83 12.01
CA PHE A 136 6.42 -3.22 12.02
C PHE A 136 6.04 -3.73 13.42
N ASP A 137 6.75 -3.28 14.45
CA ASP A 137 6.47 -3.62 15.85
C ASP A 137 5.16 -3.00 16.39
N LEU A 138 4.59 -2.02 15.68
CA LEU A 138 3.26 -1.48 15.99
C LEU A 138 2.12 -2.36 15.46
N LEU A 139 2.39 -3.34 14.62
CA LEU A 139 1.39 -4.34 14.28
C LEU A 139 1.08 -5.24 15.47
N LYS A 140 -0.20 -5.50 15.68
CA LYS A 140 -0.66 -6.52 16.64
C LYS A 140 -0.07 -7.89 16.29
N PRO A 141 -0.02 -8.85 17.22
CA PRO A 141 0.19 -10.25 16.87
C PRO A 141 -0.80 -10.66 15.77
N GLN A 142 -0.35 -11.37 14.73
CA GLN A 142 -1.14 -11.73 13.55
C GLN A 142 -1.61 -10.53 12.70
N GLY A 143 -1.10 -9.32 12.94
CA GLY A 143 -1.35 -8.15 12.11
C GLY A 143 -0.84 -8.33 10.68
N THR A 144 -1.27 -7.43 9.78
CA THR A 144 -0.93 -7.48 8.36
C THR A 144 -0.19 -6.22 7.94
N LEU A 145 0.99 -6.39 7.35
CA LEU A 145 1.67 -5.38 6.55
C LEU A 145 1.22 -5.56 5.10
N ALA A 146 0.55 -4.57 4.53
CA ALA A 146 0.23 -4.52 3.12
C ALA A 146 1.04 -3.40 2.44
N ILE A 147 1.56 -3.65 1.25
CA ILE A 147 2.31 -2.65 0.47
C ILE A 147 1.76 -2.65 -0.94
N MET A 148 1.42 -1.45 -1.45
CA MET A 148 0.95 -1.27 -2.81
C MET A 148 2.09 -1.46 -3.80
N THR A 149 1.97 -2.49 -4.62
CA THR A 149 2.89 -2.77 -5.72
C THR A 149 2.16 -2.71 -7.07
N SER A 150 2.70 -3.34 -8.07
CA SER A 150 2.11 -3.47 -9.40
C SER A 150 2.44 -4.84 -9.99
N ARG A 151 1.50 -5.41 -10.79
CA ARG A 151 1.81 -6.56 -11.65
C ARG A 151 3.01 -6.29 -12.57
N MET A 152 3.26 -5.01 -12.86
CA MET A 152 4.41 -4.58 -13.65
C MET A 152 5.76 -4.82 -12.95
N GLY A 153 5.77 -5.07 -11.64
CA GLY A 153 6.94 -5.51 -10.88
C GLY A 153 7.22 -7.01 -10.95
N SER A 154 6.38 -7.79 -11.64
CA SER A 154 6.63 -9.21 -11.89
C SER A 154 7.62 -9.39 -13.05
N LEU A 155 8.70 -10.12 -12.82
CA LEU A 155 9.66 -10.49 -13.88
C LEU A 155 9.04 -11.50 -14.85
N THR A 156 8.09 -12.30 -14.38
CA THR A 156 7.40 -13.31 -15.20
C THR A 156 6.39 -12.69 -16.16
N LEU A 157 5.73 -11.59 -15.73
CA LEU A 157 4.65 -10.96 -16.50
C LEU A 157 5.14 -9.81 -17.40
N VAL A 158 6.42 -9.71 -17.69
CA VAL A 158 6.94 -8.73 -18.64
C VAL A 158 6.41 -9.05 -20.03
N SER A 159 5.56 -8.17 -20.56
CA SER A 159 5.09 -8.23 -21.94
C SER A 159 5.91 -7.26 -22.79
N THR A 160 6.36 -7.71 -23.93
CA THR A 160 7.17 -6.90 -24.85
C THR A 160 6.34 -6.05 -25.81
N ALA A 161 5.01 -6.18 -25.80
CA ALA A 161 4.27 -5.84 -27.01
C ALA A 161 3.46 -4.54 -27.00
N ALA A 162 2.98 -4.00 -25.91
CA ALA A 162 1.98 -2.93 -26.03
C ALA A 162 1.96 -1.84 -24.94
N ASP A 163 2.65 -2.03 -23.84
CA ASP A 163 2.36 -1.23 -22.64
C ASP A 163 3.32 -0.04 -22.47
N GLY A 164 4.00 0.40 -23.52
CA GLY A 164 5.08 1.39 -23.39
C GLY A 164 6.27 0.82 -22.61
N SER A 165 7.32 1.59 -22.43
CA SER A 165 8.50 1.07 -21.73
C SER A 165 8.23 0.92 -20.23
N TRP A 166 7.77 1.95 -19.53
CA TRP A 166 7.58 1.94 -18.06
C TRP A 166 8.75 1.33 -17.30
N GLU A 167 9.95 1.32 -17.90
CA GLU A 167 11.09 0.52 -17.45
C GLU A 167 11.51 0.88 -16.03
N VAL A 168 11.64 2.18 -15.74
CA VAL A 168 12.04 2.66 -14.41
C VAL A 168 10.96 2.32 -13.36
N TYR A 169 9.68 2.51 -13.72
CA TYR A 169 8.58 2.13 -12.83
C TYR A 169 8.55 0.61 -12.58
N ARG A 170 8.61 -0.20 -13.65
CA ARG A 170 8.67 -1.67 -13.54
C ARG A 170 9.82 -2.11 -12.64
N ALA A 171 11.02 -1.61 -12.91
CA ALA A 171 12.20 -1.93 -12.14
C ALA A 171 12.07 -1.49 -10.67
N SER A 172 11.46 -0.33 -10.40
CA SER A 172 11.21 0.12 -9.02
C SER A 172 10.23 -0.79 -8.27
N LYS A 173 9.18 -1.30 -8.95
CA LYS A 173 8.22 -2.23 -8.34
C LYS A 173 8.79 -3.65 -8.20
N ALA A 174 9.67 -4.09 -9.11
CA ALA A 174 10.43 -5.32 -8.94
C ALA A 174 11.40 -5.23 -7.75
N ALA A 175 12.08 -4.08 -7.59
CA ALA A 175 12.94 -3.82 -6.43
C ALA A 175 12.12 -3.83 -5.12
N LEU A 176 10.94 -3.20 -5.09
CA LEU A 176 10.02 -3.27 -3.94
C LEU A 176 9.64 -4.73 -3.61
N ASN A 177 9.25 -5.51 -4.62
CA ASN A 177 8.89 -6.91 -4.45
C ASN A 177 10.06 -7.71 -3.83
N MET A 178 11.27 -7.54 -4.34
CA MET A 178 12.46 -8.20 -3.80
C MET A 178 12.77 -7.76 -2.37
N LEU A 179 12.77 -6.45 -2.10
CA LEU A 179 13.02 -5.94 -0.75
C LEU A 179 11.97 -6.42 0.26
N THR A 180 10.70 -6.53 -0.16
CA THR A 180 9.64 -7.07 0.70
C THR A 180 9.85 -8.57 0.97
N ARG A 181 10.36 -9.35 0.01
CA ARG A 181 10.74 -10.75 0.26
C ARG A 181 11.89 -10.86 1.26
N CYS A 182 12.91 -10.03 1.13
CA CYS A 182 14.02 -9.96 2.09
C CYS A 182 13.51 -9.55 3.48
N PHE A 183 12.61 -8.57 3.55
CA PHE A 183 11.96 -8.15 4.79
C PHE A 183 11.20 -9.32 5.44
N HIS A 184 10.34 -10.01 4.68
CA HIS A 184 9.61 -11.18 5.19
C HIS A 184 10.57 -12.25 5.73
N GLN A 185 11.67 -12.53 5.04
CA GLN A 185 12.64 -13.55 5.47
C GLN A 185 13.25 -13.23 6.84
N ARG A 186 13.48 -11.94 7.16
CA ARG A 186 13.97 -11.52 8.46
C ARG A 186 12.91 -11.63 9.56
N HIS A 187 11.64 -11.40 9.23
CA HIS A 187 10.52 -11.28 10.16
C HIS A 187 9.54 -12.47 10.15
N GLN A 188 9.80 -13.53 9.37
CA GLN A 188 8.89 -14.68 9.24
C GLN A 188 8.55 -15.37 10.56
N HIS A 189 9.47 -15.33 11.53
CA HIS A 189 9.28 -15.92 12.86
C HIS A 189 8.23 -15.19 13.71
N GLU A 190 7.84 -13.96 13.33
CA GLU A 190 6.85 -13.15 14.05
C GLU A 190 5.40 -13.54 13.69
N GLY A 191 5.18 -14.36 12.67
CA GLY A 191 3.88 -14.89 12.28
C GLY A 191 2.91 -13.83 11.72
N ARG A 192 3.38 -12.63 11.36
CA ARG A 192 2.58 -11.56 10.75
C ARG A 192 2.40 -11.82 9.25
N THR A 193 1.26 -11.36 8.72
CA THR A 193 0.97 -11.46 7.28
C THR A 193 1.65 -10.32 6.53
N ILE A 194 2.25 -10.59 5.37
CA ILE A 194 2.87 -9.59 4.51
C ILE A 194 2.30 -9.72 3.09
N LEU A 195 1.60 -8.68 2.62
CA LEU A 195 0.94 -8.67 1.33
C LEU A 195 1.53 -7.60 0.41
N LEU A 196 1.86 -8.00 -0.80
CA LEU A 196 2.11 -7.12 -1.93
C LEU A 196 0.85 -7.08 -2.78
N MET A 197 0.26 -5.89 -2.95
CA MET A 197 -1.07 -5.75 -3.54
C MET A 197 -1.03 -4.93 -4.83
N HIS A 198 -1.50 -5.51 -5.93
CA HIS A 198 -1.70 -4.84 -7.21
C HIS A 198 -3.15 -4.37 -7.34
N PRO A 199 -3.39 -3.06 -7.52
CA PRO A 199 -4.74 -2.50 -7.55
C PRO A 199 -5.51 -2.71 -8.87
N GLY A 200 -4.87 -3.29 -9.89
CA GLY A 200 -5.32 -3.21 -11.27
C GLY A 200 -4.79 -1.96 -11.98
N TRP A 201 -5.18 -1.78 -13.23
CA TRP A 201 -4.99 -0.52 -13.95
C TRP A 201 -6.24 0.35 -13.72
N VAL A 202 -6.10 1.35 -12.85
CA VAL A 202 -7.22 2.06 -12.21
C VAL A 202 -7.32 3.49 -12.71
N LYS A 203 -8.52 3.98 -12.96
CA LYS A 203 -8.82 5.39 -13.31
C LYS A 203 -8.44 6.32 -12.16
N THR A 204 -7.24 6.85 -12.23
CA THR A 204 -6.62 7.79 -11.29
C THR A 204 -5.73 8.74 -12.08
N ASP A 205 -5.18 9.77 -11.43
CA ASP A 205 -4.21 10.68 -12.07
C ASP A 205 -3.00 9.92 -12.67
N MET A 206 -2.61 8.81 -12.05
CA MET A 206 -1.50 7.97 -12.53
C MET A 206 -1.94 7.02 -13.65
N GLY A 207 -3.12 6.43 -13.54
CA GLY A 207 -3.58 5.40 -14.48
C GLY A 207 -4.24 5.97 -15.75
N GLY A 208 -4.63 7.24 -15.72
CA GLY A 208 -5.31 7.88 -16.83
C GLY A 208 -6.81 7.49 -16.97
N ASN A 209 -7.47 8.10 -17.93
CA ASN A 209 -8.91 7.88 -18.17
C ASN A 209 -9.20 6.59 -18.93
N ASP A 210 -8.23 6.06 -19.65
CA ASP A 210 -8.36 4.81 -20.45
C ASP A 210 -8.24 3.53 -19.59
N ALA A 211 -7.91 3.68 -18.32
CA ALA A 211 -7.83 2.55 -17.41
C ALA A 211 -9.17 1.80 -17.32
N PRO A 212 -9.16 0.45 -17.38
CA PRO A 212 -10.41 -0.34 -17.42
C PRO A 212 -11.09 -0.47 -16.06
N VAL A 213 -10.35 -0.26 -14.96
CA VAL A 213 -10.87 -0.45 -13.60
C VAL A 213 -11.23 0.90 -13.00
N ASP A 214 -12.46 1.06 -12.54
CA ASP A 214 -12.84 2.24 -11.76
C ASP A 214 -12.29 2.19 -10.34
N LEU A 215 -12.20 3.36 -9.70
CA LEU A 215 -11.61 3.50 -8.37
C LEU A 215 -12.36 2.69 -7.31
N ALA A 216 -13.69 2.69 -7.36
CA ALA A 216 -14.52 2.01 -6.36
C ALA A 216 -14.35 0.49 -6.42
N THR A 217 -14.36 -0.09 -7.62
CA THR A 217 -14.12 -1.52 -7.85
C THR A 217 -12.74 -1.95 -7.34
N SER A 218 -11.69 -1.17 -7.64
CA SER A 218 -10.34 -1.48 -7.16
C SER A 218 -10.25 -1.40 -5.64
N VAL A 219 -10.78 -0.35 -5.03
CA VAL A 219 -10.74 -0.12 -3.58
C VAL A 219 -11.46 -1.24 -2.83
N GLU A 220 -12.66 -1.61 -3.25
CA GLU A 220 -13.44 -2.68 -2.61
C GLU A 220 -12.77 -4.05 -2.79
N GLY A 221 -12.21 -4.31 -3.96
CA GLY A 221 -11.44 -5.52 -4.21
C GLY A 221 -10.19 -5.61 -3.32
N LEU A 222 -9.42 -4.52 -3.20
CA LEU A 222 -8.27 -4.45 -2.30
C LEU A 222 -8.67 -4.66 -0.83
N TYR A 223 -9.77 -4.04 -0.38
CA TYR A 223 -10.29 -4.24 0.97
C TYR A 223 -10.63 -5.71 1.21
N THR A 224 -11.47 -6.29 0.36
CA THR A 224 -11.94 -7.68 0.49
C THR A 224 -10.75 -8.66 0.46
N THR A 225 -9.82 -8.49 -0.48
CA THR A 225 -8.60 -9.31 -0.59
C THR A 225 -7.75 -9.21 0.67
N LEU A 226 -7.49 -7.99 1.16
CA LEU A 226 -6.72 -7.80 2.38
C LEU A 226 -7.37 -8.49 3.58
N ILE A 227 -8.69 -8.33 3.77
CA ILE A 227 -9.41 -8.95 4.88
C ILE A 227 -9.39 -10.47 4.79
N SER A 228 -9.50 -11.05 3.61
CA SER A 228 -9.47 -12.51 3.43
C SER A 228 -8.12 -13.14 3.77
N TRP A 229 -7.02 -12.37 3.64
CA TRP A 229 -5.67 -12.81 3.95
C TRP A 229 -5.17 -12.36 5.33
N HIS A 230 -5.86 -11.41 5.97
CA HIS A 230 -5.48 -10.87 7.28
C HIS A 230 -5.29 -11.98 8.32
N GLY A 231 -4.18 -11.93 9.05
CA GLY A 231 -3.85 -12.90 10.08
C GLY A 231 -3.46 -14.30 9.55
N SER A 232 -3.16 -14.46 8.26
CA SER A 232 -2.74 -15.75 7.69
C SER A 232 -1.34 -16.18 8.06
N GLY A 233 -0.47 -15.24 8.50
CA GLY A 233 0.95 -15.48 8.75
C GLY A 233 1.77 -15.74 7.49
N LYS A 234 1.20 -15.49 6.30
CA LYS A 234 1.83 -15.79 5.01
C LYS A 234 2.31 -14.53 4.31
N GLN A 235 3.20 -14.73 3.34
CA GLN A 235 3.54 -13.72 2.33
C GLN A 235 2.86 -14.08 1.02
N ALA A 236 2.24 -13.07 0.35
CA ALA A 236 1.65 -13.24 -0.96
C ALA A 236 1.79 -11.98 -1.82
N PHE A 237 1.83 -12.16 -3.14
CA PHE A 237 1.70 -11.11 -4.14
C PHE A 237 0.37 -11.30 -4.85
N LEU A 238 -0.57 -10.36 -4.65
CA LEU A 238 -1.98 -10.50 -5.01
C LEU A 238 -2.44 -9.35 -5.90
N ASP A 239 -3.41 -9.63 -6.77
CA ASP A 239 -4.19 -8.56 -7.37
C ASP A 239 -5.41 -8.18 -6.49
N TYR A 240 -6.13 -7.12 -6.89
CA TYR A 240 -7.31 -6.63 -6.18
C TYR A 240 -8.48 -7.63 -6.17
N GLN A 241 -8.45 -8.67 -7.01
CA GLN A 241 -9.45 -9.74 -7.07
C GLN A 241 -9.09 -10.94 -6.20
N GLY A 242 -7.91 -10.90 -5.55
CA GLY A 242 -7.43 -11.98 -4.67
C GLY A 242 -6.64 -13.07 -5.38
N ASN A 243 -6.35 -12.91 -6.68
CA ASN A 243 -5.54 -13.86 -7.41
C ASN A 243 -4.05 -13.69 -7.06
N GLU A 244 -3.33 -14.78 -6.83
CA GLU A 244 -1.88 -14.75 -6.68
C GLU A 244 -1.20 -14.44 -8.02
N LEU A 245 -0.26 -13.49 -7.96
CA LEU A 245 0.55 -13.09 -9.11
C LEU A 245 1.94 -13.75 -9.03
N PRO A 246 2.51 -14.15 -10.17
CA PRO A 246 3.90 -14.63 -10.20
C PRO A 246 4.86 -13.46 -9.94
N TRP A 247 5.99 -13.80 -9.31
CA TRP A 247 7.04 -12.85 -8.95
C TRP A 247 7.85 -12.32 -10.14
#